data_9018a97213c4fde70120c2ca6425e6be
#
_entry.id   9018a97213c4fde70120c2ca6425e6be
#
_cell.length_a   1.000
_cell.length_b   1.000
_cell.length_c   1.000
_cell.angle_alpha   90.00
_cell.angle_beta   90.00
_cell.angle_gamma   90.00
#
_symmetry.space_group_name_H-M   'P 1'
#
loop_
_entity.id
_entity.type
_entity.pdbx_description
1 polymer ?
#
loop_
_entity_poly.entity_id
_entity_poly.type
_entity_poly.pdbx_seq_one_letter_code
_entity_poly.pdbx_strand_id
1 'polypeptide(L)'
;MPLGYRSLMKVQQIIREELDNAGLLEIKPTVIQPGDLWKESGRWDKMAGEMLTAQNRQGQDMVVSPTAEEAFTFLVREGLSSYKQLPFTLYQINTKYRDEIRPRYGVMRGREFIMMDAYSFDKDQADLDASYDNVAAAYRRIFKRMGLTTISVKADTGAMGGSGSEEFMVESEVGDDTLLLCPNCSYAANVEKAACKTEVPLNSEGKPQVKTDKAIEEVATPNVFSIEDMEKFFGTSSK
;
A
#
# COMPACT_ATOMS: atom_id res chain seq x y z
N MET A 1 21.99 7.38 13.88
CA MET A 1 22.80 6.88 14.99
C MET A 1 23.42 5.53 14.63
N PRO A 2 24.71 5.24 15.01
CA PRO A 2 25.39 4.01 14.55
C PRO A 2 24.68 2.71 14.95
N LEU A 3 24.11 2.63 16.14
CA LEU A 3 23.39 1.42 16.59
C LEU A 3 22.11 1.19 15.79
N GLY A 4 21.31 2.24 15.56
CA GLY A 4 20.10 2.14 14.74
C GLY A 4 20.41 1.74 13.30
N TYR A 5 21.49 2.25 12.73
CA TYR A 5 21.90 1.86 11.38
C TYR A 5 22.33 0.38 11.32
N ARG A 6 23.06 -0.10 12.34
CA ARG A 6 23.40 -1.53 12.44
C ARG A 6 22.14 -2.43 12.53
N SER A 7 21.14 -1.99 13.28
CA SER A 7 19.85 -2.70 13.37
C SER A 7 19.16 -2.74 12.01
N LEU A 8 19.11 -1.60 11.31
CA LEU A 8 18.55 -1.52 9.97
C LEU A 8 19.23 -2.45 8.97
N MET A 9 20.58 -2.50 9.00
CA MET A 9 21.34 -3.43 8.14
C MET A 9 21.04 -4.90 8.44
N LYS A 10 20.83 -5.27 9.70
CA LYS A 10 20.42 -6.64 10.07
C LYS A 10 19.03 -6.97 9.56
N VAL A 11 18.09 -6.03 9.69
CA VAL A 11 16.72 -6.18 9.14
C VAL A 11 16.78 -6.39 7.63
N GLN A 12 17.51 -5.56 6.91
CA GLN A 12 17.68 -5.71 5.46
C GLN A 12 18.31 -7.06 5.08
N GLN A 13 19.26 -7.55 5.87
CA GLN A 13 19.90 -8.85 5.62
C GLN A 13 18.90 -10.00 5.80
N ILE A 14 18.08 -9.99 6.86
CA ILE A 14 17.02 -10.99 7.06
C ILE A 14 16.04 -10.98 5.89
N ILE A 15 15.66 -9.80 5.42
CA ILE A 15 14.76 -9.65 4.28
C ILE A 15 15.36 -10.28 3.03
N ARG A 16 16.62 -9.95 2.68
CA ARG A 16 17.31 -10.54 1.53
C ARG A 16 17.33 -12.05 1.57
N GLU A 17 17.80 -12.61 2.67
CA GLU A 17 17.93 -14.06 2.84
C GLU A 17 16.59 -14.78 2.61
N GLU A 18 15.49 -14.24 3.12
CA GLU A 18 14.18 -14.89 2.95
C GLU A 18 13.59 -14.70 1.55
N LEU A 19 13.82 -13.55 0.93
CA LEU A 19 13.35 -13.31 -0.44
C LEU A 19 14.19 -14.09 -1.46
N ASP A 20 15.51 -14.14 -1.31
CA ASP A 20 16.39 -14.94 -2.16
C ASP A 20 16.05 -16.44 -2.02
N ASN A 21 15.82 -16.93 -0.80
CA ASN A 21 15.38 -18.30 -0.56
C ASN A 21 13.99 -18.61 -1.14
N ALA A 22 13.16 -17.60 -1.30
CA ALA A 22 11.87 -17.72 -1.99
C ALA A 22 11.97 -17.61 -3.52
N GLY A 23 13.19 -17.43 -4.06
CA GLY A 23 13.46 -17.37 -5.48
C GLY A 23 13.24 -16.00 -6.14
N LEU A 24 13.11 -14.93 -5.33
CA LEU A 24 13.03 -13.58 -5.85
C LEU A 24 14.42 -13.07 -6.23
N LEU A 25 14.49 -12.14 -7.18
CA LEU A 25 15.74 -11.60 -7.68
C LEU A 25 15.89 -10.12 -7.30
N GLU A 26 16.97 -9.78 -6.59
CA GLU A 26 17.25 -8.38 -6.19
C GLU A 26 17.78 -7.57 -7.39
N ILE A 27 17.17 -6.42 -7.63
CA ILE A 27 17.70 -5.39 -8.53
C ILE A 27 17.70 -4.02 -7.83
N LYS A 28 18.44 -3.06 -8.34
CA LYS A 28 18.50 -1.72 -7.76
C LYS A 28 18.36 -0.65 -8.83
N PRO A 29 17.13 -0.33 -9.25
CA PRO A 29 16.85 0.80 -10.13
C PRO A 29 17.23 2.14 -9.49
N THR A 30 17.28 3.18 -10.33
CA THR A 30 17.54 4.55 -9.86
C THR A 30 16.40 5.07 -8.99
N VAL A 31 16.74 5.84 -7.96
CA VAL A 31 15.75 6.54 -7.11
C VAL A 31 15.13 7.72 -7.86
N ILE A 32 15.94 8.44 -8.64
CA ILE A 32 15.45 9.52 -9.49
C ILE A 32 15.08 8.93 -10.85
N GLN A 33 13.83 9.08 -11.21
CA GLN A 33 13.22 8.47 -12.39
C GLN A 33 12.77 9.55 -13.40
N PRO A 34 12.77 9.24 -14.71
CA PRO A 34 12.15 10.11 -15.70
C PRO A 34 10.66 10.29 -15.45
N GLY A 35 10.17 11.54 -15.49
CA GLY A 35 8.74 11.84 -15.35
C GLY A 35 7.87 11.21 -16.45
N ASP A 36 8.45 10.93 -17.62
CA ASP A 36 7.72 10.35 -18.75
C ASP A 36 7.15 8.96 -18.43
N LEU A 37 7.83 8.15 -17.61
CA LEU A 37 7.31 6.85 -17.15
C LEU A 37 6.00 7.00 -16.36
N TRP A 38 5.95 8.03 -15.52
CA TRP A 38 4.79 8.35 -14.69
C TRP A 38 3.63 8.95 -15.48
N LYS A 39 3.94 9.70 -16.54
CA LYS A 39 2.96 10.22 -17.49
C LYS A 39 2.38 9.08 -18.34
N GLU A 40 3.22 8.15 -18.79
CA GLU A 40 2.81 6.96 -19.54
C GLU A 40 1.84 6.07 -18.74
N SER A 41 2.10 5.85 -17.45
CA SER A 41 1.21 5.07 -16.57
C SER A 41 -0.08 5.82 -16.18
N GLY A 42 -0.17 7.12 -16.44
CA GLY A 42 -1.27 7.98 -16.01
C GLY A 42 -1.28 8.26 -14.49
N ARG A 43 -0.17 7.98 -13.79
CA ARG A 43 -0.05 8.22 -12.35
C ARG A 43 0.57 9.58 -12.00
N TRP A 44 1.09 10.30 -12.99
CA TRP A 44 1.68 11.63 -12.78
C TRP A 44 0.74 12.56 -12.01
N ASP A 45 -0.49 12.73 -12.50
CA ASP A 45 -1.48 13.60 -11.87
C ASP A 45 -2.11 12.99 -10.62
N LYS A 46 -2.34 11.69 -10.62
CA LYS A 46 -2.98 10.98 -9.50
C LYS A 46 -2.13 11.00 -8.22
N MET A 47 -0.81 10.97 -8.37
CA MET A 47 0.13 10.96 -7.25
C MET A 47 0.84 12.30 -7.04
N ALA A 48 0.41 13.37 -7.71
CA ALA A 48 1.04 14.69 -7.64
C ALA A 48 1.18 15.23 -6.20
N GLY A 49 0.25 14.87 -5.30
CA GLY A 49 0.31 15.26 -3.88
C GLY A 49 1.32 14.50 -3.03
N GLU A 50 1.85 13.39 -3.52
CA GLU A 50 2.79 12.52 -2.79
C GLU A 50 4.19 12.52 -3.40
N MET A 51 4.33 12.98 -4.65
CA MET A 51 5.58 12.94 -5.38
C MET A 51 6.40 14.20 -5.17
N LEU A 52 7.68 14.03 -4.92
CA LEU A 52 8.66 15.11 -5.09
C LEU A 52 9.13 15.10 -6.55
N THR A 53 8.84 16.17 -7.27
CA THR A 53 9.24 16.37 -8.66
C THR A 53 10.31 17.45 -8.79
N ALA A 54 11.14 17.36 -9.81
CA ALA A 54 12.15 18.33 -10.16
C ALA A 54 12.33 18.36 -11.67
N GLN A 55 13.05 19.35 -12.19
CA GLN A 55 13.49 19.37 -13.57
C GLN A 55 15.01 19.28 -13.64
N ASN A 56 15.51 18.50 -14.61
CA ASN A 56 16.92 18.44 -14.90
C ASN A 56 17.36 19.71 -15.70
N ARG A 57 18.65 19.83 -15.99
CA ARG A 57 19.20 20.98 -16.73
C ARG A 57 18.66 21.15 -18.16
N GLN A 58 18.05 20.11 -18.71
CA GLN A 58 17.43 20.10 -20.04
C GLN A 58 15.93 20.40 -20.00
N GLY A 59 15.37 20.70 -18.80
CA GLY A 59 13.94 20.96 -18.61
C GLY A 59 13.07 19.71 -18.61
N GLN A 60 13.66 18.51 -18.51
CA GLN A 60 12.90 17.27 -18.43
C GLN A 60 12.44 17.03 -17.01
N ASP A 61 11.19 16.61 -16.84
CA ASP A 61 10.62 16.28 -15.55
C ASP A 61 11.24 15.00 -14.98
N MET A 62 11.56 15.06 -13.70
CA MET A 62 12.12 13.98 -12.91
C MET A 62 11.29 13.76 -11.65
N VAL A 63 11.23 12.52 -11.18
CA VAL A 63 10.51 12.12 -9.97
C VAL A 63 11.49 11.47 -9.00
N VAL A 64 11.45 11.86 -7.74
CA VAL A 64 12.07 11.06 -6.66
C VAL A 64 11.07 9.98 -6.28
N SER A 65 11.42 8.73 -6.53
CA SER A 65 10.54 7.56 -6.51
C SER A 65 9.75 7.41 -5.19
N PRO A 66 8.42 7.57 -5.19
CA PRO A 66 7.57 7.21 -4.05
C PRO A 66 7.26 5.70 -4.01
N THR A 67 7.35 5.06 -5.16
CA THR A 67 7.20 3.61 -5.45
C THR A 67 7.88 3.31 -6.78
N ALA A 68 7.97 2.09 -7.26
CA ALA A 68 8.82 1.79 -8.43
C ALA A 68 8.15 0.91 -9.50
N GLU A 69 6.82 0.81 -9.53
CA GLU A 69 6.09 0.04 -10.54
C GLU A 69 6.51 0.43 -11.96
N GLU A 70 6.58 1.73 -12.22
CA GLU A 70 6.95 2.27 -13.53
C GLU A 70 8.35 1.83 -13.95
N ALA A 71 9.33 1.93 -13.04
CA ALA A 71 10.71 1.57 -13.33
C ALA A 71 10.89 0.08 -13.54
N PHE A 72 10.24 -0.76 -12.73
CA PHE A 72 10.30 -2.22 -12.88
C PHE A 72 9.61 -2.68 -14.15
N THR A 73 8.43 -2.14 -14.43
CA THR A 73 7.69 -2.46 -15.67
C THR A 73 8.49 -2.05 -16.92
N PHE A 74 9.11 -0.88 -16.90
CA PHE A 74 9.98 -0.43 -17.98
C PHE A 74 11.14 -1.39 -18.21
N LEU A 75 11.88 -1.76 -17.15
CA LEU A 75 13.02 -2.68 -17.26
C LEU A 75 12.61 -4.06 -17.77
N VAL A 76 11.48 -4.59 -17.29
CA VAL A 76 10.96 -5.88 -17.74
C VAL A 76 10.49 -5.81 -19.18
N ARG A 77 9.80 -4.76 -19.59
CA ARG A 77 9.35 -4.54 -20.97
C ARG A 77 10.52 -4.55 -21.95
N GLU A 78 11.63 -3.94 -21.59
CA GLU A 78 12.83 -3.90 -22.42
C GLU A 78 13.59 -5.25 -22.47
N GLY A 79 13.51 -6.04 -21.40
CA GLY A 79 14.25 -7.31 -21.27
C GLY A 79 13.45 -8.57 -21.60
N LEU A 80 12.12 -8.51 -21.54
CA LEU A 80 11.25 -9.67 -21.73
C LEU A 80 11.00 -9.94 -23.21
N SER A 81 11.50 -11.04 -23.71
CA SER A 81 11.33 -11.44 -25.13
C SER A 81 10.32 -12.55 -25.36
N SER A 82 9.90 -13.26 -24.31
CA SER A 82 8.96 -14.37 -24.40
C SER A 82 8.20 -14.60 -23.09
N TYR A 83 6.89 -14.93 -23.20
CA TYR A 83 6.07 -15.34 -22.06
C TYR A 83 6.60 -16.60 -21.34
N LYS A 84 7.46 -17.38 -21.99
CA LYS A 84 8.11 -18.55 -21.38
C LYS A 84 9.13 -18.18 -20.28
N GLN A 85 9.50 -16.92 -20.18
CA GLN A 85 10.36 -16.40 -19.12
C GLN A 85 9.57 -16.11 -17.83
N LEU A 86 8.23 -16.12 -17.89
CA LEU A 86 7.33 -15.93 -16.77
C LEU A 86 6.98 -17.27 -16.09
N PRO A 87 6.67 -17.29 -14.79
CA PRO A 87 6.66 -16.14 -13.89
C PRO A 87 8.04 -15.85 -13.30
N PHE A 88 8.25 -14.63 -12.83
CA PHE A 88 9.36 -14.27 -11.96
C PHE A 88 9.00 -13.05 -11.12
N THR A 89 9.69 -12.87 -9.99
CA THR A 89 9.50 -11.72 -9.10
C THR A 89 10.83 -11.02 -8.90
N LEU A 90 10.82 -9.71 -9.15
CA LEU A 90 11.95 -8.83 -8.87
C LEU A 90 11.68 -8.05 -7.60
N TYR A 91 12.72 -7.76 -6.81
CA TYR A 91 12.59 -6.91 -5.63
C TYR A 91 13.75 -5.93 -5.51
N GLN A 92 13.56 -4.92 -4.69
CA GLN A 92 14.62 -4.00 -4.27
C GLN A 92 14.51 -3.69 -2.78
N ILE A 93 15.63 -3.30 -2.20
CA ILE A 93 15.70 -2.59 -0.93
C ILE A 93 16.33 -1.23 -1.23
N ASN A 94 15.50 -0.19 -1.32
CA ASN A 94 15.95 1.08 -1.84
C ASN A 94 15.27 2.27 -1.15
N THR A 95 15.85 3.44 -1.28
CA THR A 95 15.28 4.68 -0.77
C THR A 95 14.03 5.05 -1.56
N LYS A 96 13.00 5.46 -0.83
CA LYS A 96 11.77 6.06 -1.34
C LYS A 96 11.58 7.44 -0.74
N TYR A 97 10.87 8.28 -1.47
CA TYR A 97 10.47 9.58 -0.98
C TYR A 97 8.98 9.81 -1.22
N ARG A 98 8.26 10.17 -0.16
CA ARG A 98 6.88 10.63 -0.23
C ARG A 98 6.77 11.98 0.45
N ASP A 99 6.12 12.95 -0.19
CA ASP A 99 5.96 14.29 0.37
C ASP A 99 4.85 14.30 1.45
N GLU A 100 5.13 13.55 2.52
CA GLU A 100 4.24 13.41 3.66
C GLU A 100 3.99 14.76 4.33
N ILE A 101 2.72 15.15 4.39
CA ILE A 101 2.31 16.44 4.96
C ILE A 101 2.61 16.52 6.47
N ARG A 102 2.43 15.39 7.18
CA ARG A 102 2.56 15.32 8.65
C ARG A 102 3.50 14.18 9.07
N PRO A 103 4.82 14.33 8.89
CA PRO A 103 5.78 13.35 9.42
C PRO A 103 5.62 13.22 10.94
N ARG A 104 5.64 11.98 11.43
CA ARG A 104 5.44 11.68 12.85
C ARG A 104 6.09 10.35 13.24
N TYR A 105 6.21 10.08 14.53
CA TYR A 105 6.77 8.84 15.08
C TYR A 105 8.21 8.55 14.64
N GLY A 106 9.02 9.59 14.47
CA GLY A 106 10.43 9.47 14.09
C GLY A 106 10.61 8.78 12.74
N VAL A 107 11.26 7.61 12.73
CA VAL A 107 11.55 6.88 11.49
C VAL A 107 10.36 6.11 10.93
N MET A 108 9.24 6.01 11.65
CA MET A 108 8.09 5.22 11.20
C MET A 108 7.30 5.91 10.10
N ARG A 109 7.18 7.24 10.15
CA ARG A 109 6.45 8.01 9.14
C ARG A 109 7.25 9.25 8.75
N GLY A 110 8.33 9.05 8.01
CA GLY A 110 9.19 10.10 7.45
C GLY A 110 8.90 10.33 5.97
N ARG A 111 9.50 11.39 5.42
CA ARG A 111 9.43 11.66 3.97
C ARG A 111 10.37 10.79 3.18
N GLU A 112 11.61 10.60 3.69
CA GLU A 112 12.60 9.69 3.11
C GLU A 112 12.70 8.43 3.98
N PHE A 113 12.60 7.27 3.37
CA PHE A 113 12.67 5.99 4.06
C PHE A 113 13.19 4.89 3.14
N ILE A 114 13.64 3.79 3.73
CA ILE A 114 14.04 2.60 2.99
C ILE A 114 12.85 1.65 2.92
N MET A 115 12.51 1.21 1.73
CA MET A 115 11.46 0.25 1.47
C MET A 115 12.04 -0.99 0.80
N MET A 116 11.59 -2.17 1.23
CA MET A 116 11.62 -3.35 0.38
C MET A 116 10.31 -3.40 -0.38
N ASP A 117 10.41 -3.40 -1.68
CA ASP A 117 9.27 -3.54 -2.60
C ASP A 117 9.57 -4.61 -3.64
N ALA A 118 8.59 -5.48 -3.89
CA ALA A 118 8.69 -6.60 -4.82
C ALA A 118 7.54 -6.53 -5.85
N TYR A 119 7.85 -6.95 -7.08
CA TYR A 119 6.95 -6.89 -8.22
C TYR A 119 7.00 -8.22 -8.95
N SER A 120 5.88 -8.91 -9.03
CA SER A 120 5.75 -10.15 -9.78
C SER A 120 5.26 -9.90 -11.20
N PHE A 121 5.74 -10.71 -12.10
CA PHE A 121 5.38 -10.71 -13.52
C PHE A 121 4.91 -12.11 -13.86
N ASP A 122 3.62 -12.23 -14.13
CA ASP A 122 2.92 -13.49 -14.23
C ASP A 122 2.17 -13.57 -15.55
N LYS A 123 1.96 -14.76 -16.08
CA LYS A 123 1.28 -14.94 -17.38
C LYS A 123 -0.23 -15.01 -17.25
N ASP A 124 -0.73 -15.44 -16.07
CA ASP A 124 -2.14 -15.62 -15.78
C ASP A 124 -2.44 -15.46 -14.28
N GLN A 125 -3.71 -15.49 -13.91
CA GLN A 125 -4.15 -15.30 -12.51
C GLN A 125 -3.62 -16.40 -11.58
N ALA A 126 -3.50 -17.63 -12.06
CA ALA A 126 -3.01 -18.73 -11.22
C ALA A 126 -1.53 -18.55 -10.85
N ASP A 127 -0.71 -18.10 -11.79
CA ASP A 127 0.68 -17.77 -11.52
C ASP A 127 0.79 -16.55 -10.59
N LEU A 128 -0.05 -15.53 -10.77
CA LEU A 128 -0.12 -14.36 -9.89
C LEU A 128 -0.46 -14.76 -8.45
N ASP A 129 -1.47 -15.60 -8.26
CA ASP A 129 -1.87 -16.09 -6.94
C ASP A 129 -0.72 -16.88 -6.27
N ALA A 130 -0.04 -17.72 -7.04
CA ALA A 130 1.12 -18.48 -6.54
C ALA A 130 2.29 -17.56 -6.16
N SER A 131 2.58 -16.54 -6.96
CA SER A 131 3.60 -15.53 -6.67
C SER A 131 3.26 -14.74 -5.42
N TYR A 132 2.00 -14.35 -5.25
CA TYR A 132 1.49 -13.64 -4.06
C TYR A 132 1.67 -14.50 -2.80
N ASP A 133 1.22 -15.75 -2.84
CA ASP A 133 1.34 -16.68 -1.71
C ASP A 133 2.79 -16.95 -1.31
N ASN A 134 3.69 -17.06 -2.29
CA ASN A 134 5.12 -17.23 -2.06
C ASN A 134 5.72 -16.04 -1.31
N VAL A 135 5.41 -14.81 -1.74
CA VAL A 135 5.86 -13.58 -1.07
C VAL A 135 5.24 -13.46 0.32
N ALA A 136 3.95 -13.75 0.48
CA ALA A 136 3.29 -13.74 1.78
C ALA A 136 3.92 -14.75 2.75
N ALA A 137 4.31 -15.93 2.27
CA ALA A 137 5.04 -16.93 3.07
C ALA A 137 6.43 -16.43 3.45
N ALA A 138 7.15 -15.74 2.56
CA ALA A 138 8.42 -15.10 2.86
C ALA A 138 8.27 -14.03 3.96
N TYR A 139 7.25 -13.18 3.89
CA TYR A 139 6.96 -12.18 4.91
C TYR A 139 6.74 -12.78 6.31
N ARG A 140 5.98 -13.88 6.40
CA ARG A 140 5.79 -14.58 7.68
C ARG A 140 7.12 -15.07 8.27
N ARG A 141 8.04 -15.57 7.44
CA ARG A 141 9.38 -16.00 7.90
C ARG A 141 10.22 -14.80 8.31
N ILE A 142 10.21 -13.70 7.55
CA ILE A 142 10.91 -12.46 7.85
C ILE A 142 10.50 -11.94 9.24
N PHE A 143 9.20 -11.76 9.47
CA PHE A 143 8.70 -11.25 10.75
C PHE A 143 8.98 -12.21 11.90
N LYS A 144 8.84 -13.52 11.69
CA LYS A 144 9.20 -14.53 12.69
C LYS A 144 10.68 -14.44 13.09
N ARG A 145 11.59 -14.25 12.12
CA ARG A 145 13.03 -14.08 12.38
C ARG A 145 13.34 -12.78 13.11
N MET A 146 12.51 -11.77 12.95
CA MET A 146 12.60 -10.51 13.71
C MET A 146 11.99 -10.63 15.12
N GLY A 147 11.42 -11.77 15.49
CA GLY A 147 10.77 -12.00 16.78
C GLY A 147 9.36 -11.39 16.86
N LEU A 148 8.73 -11.12 15.72
CA LEU A 148 7.39 -10.53 15.64
C LEU A 148 6.35 -11.61 15.33
N THR A 149 5.24 -11.59 16.07
CA THR A 149 4.04 -12.35 15.76
C THR A 149 3.09 -11.42 14.99
N THR A 150 2.82 -11.76 13.74
CA THR A 150 1.97 -10.94 12.87
C THR A 150 0.64 -11.61 12.59
N ILE A 151 -0.38 -10.77 12.42
CA ILE A 151 -1.72 -11.14 11.96
C ILE A 151 -1.88 -10.55 10.56
N SER A 152 -2.22 -11.38 9.57
CA SER A 152 -2.60 -10.89 8.24
C SER A 152 -4.04 -10.38 8.30
N VAL A 153 -4.24 -9.13 7.95
CA VAL A 153 -5.55 -8.47 7.96
C VAL A 153 -5.90 -7.96 6.56
N LYS A 154 -7.17 -8.04 6.20
CA LYS A 154 -7.67 -7.41 4.97
C LYS A 154 -7.62 -5.90 5.12
N ALA A 155 -7.04 -5.26 4.11
CA ALA A 155 -6.83 -3.81 4.07
C ALA A 155 -7.46 -3.18 2.83
N ASP A 156 -7.59 -1.87 2.83
CA ASP A 156 -7.95 -1.11 1.64
C ASP A 156 -6.78 -0.99 0.68
N THR A 157 -7.06 -0.97 -0.62
CA THR A 157 -6.02 -0.86 -1.66
C THR A 157 -5.50 0.57 -1.84
N GLY A 158 -6.21 1.56 -1.30
CA GLY A 158 -5.84 2.97 -1.38
C GLY A 158 -5.62 3.49 -2.81
N ALA A 159 -4.73 4.45 -2.94
CA ALA A 159 -4.36 5.06 -4.22
C ALA A 159 -3.63 4.10 -5.18
N MET A 160 -3.11 2.98 -4.67
CA MET A 160 -2.40 1.98 -5.48
C MET A 160 -3.35 1.18 -6.36
N GLY A 161 -4.62 1.04 -5.95
CA GLY A 161 -5.62 0.27 -6.67
C GLY A 161 -5.44 -1.24 -6.52
N GLY A 162 -6.19 -2.01 -7.32
CA GLY A 162 -6.16 -3.47 -7.29
C GLY A 162 -7.41 -4.07 -6.66
N SER A 163 -7.53 -5.40 -6.70
CA SER A 163 -8.70 -6.15 -6.23
C SER A 163 -8.61 -6.63 -4.77
N GLY A 164 -7.42 -6.63 -4.19
CA GLY A 164 -7.19 -7.08 -2.81
C GLY A 164 -5.91 -6.48 -2.23
N SER A 165 -5.92 -6.32 -0.92
CA SER A 165 -4.76 -5.88 -0.13
C SER A 165 -4.76 -6.58 1.22
N GLU A 166 -3.59 -6.93 1.70
CA GLU A 166 -3.37 -7.47 3.03
C GLU A 166 -2.23 -6.73 3.73
N GLU A 167 -2.35 -6.59 5.03
CA GLU A 167 -1.32 -6.00 5.89
C GLU A 167 -0.92 -7.00 6.96
N PHE A 168 0.37 -7.09 7.24
CA PHE A 168 0.91 -7.87 8.35
C PHE A 168 1.04 -6.98 9.58
N MET A 169 0.07 -7.07 10.48
CA MET A 169 -0.05 -6.22 11.66
C MET A 169 0.50 -6.92 12.90
N VAL A 170 1.07 -6.12 13.80
CA VAL A 170 1.52 -6.56 15.13
C VAL A 170 0.62 -5.93 16.18
N GLU A 171 0.06 -6.74 17.06
CA GLU A 171 -0.74 -6.24 18.18
C GLU A 171 0.12 -5.42 19.15
N SER A 172 -0.30 -4.19 19.45
CA SER A 172 0.42 -3.26 20.32
C SER A 172 -0.52 -2.24 20.94
N GLU A 173 -0.33 -1.96 22.24
CA GLU A 173 -1.09 -0.91 22.94
C GLU A 173 -0.78 0.51 22.45
N VAL A 174 0.35 0.69 21.77
CA VAL A 174 0.77 1.99 21.20
C VAL A 174 0.55 2.08 19.70
N GLY A 175 -0.22 1.15 19.13
CA GLY A 175 -0.60 1.16 17.72
C GLY A 175 -1.62 2.25 17.38
N ASP A 176 -1.63 2.68 16.13
CA ASP A 176 -2.56 3.69 15.62
C ASP A 176 -3.85 3.10 15.05
N ASP A 177 -3.80 1.84 14.58
CA ASP A 177 -4.90 1.19 13.87
C ASP A 177 -5.70 0.29 14.79
N THR A 178 -7.01 0.20 14.53
CA THR A 178 -7.91 -0.72 15.21
C THR A 178 -8.18 -1.93 14.34
N LEU A 179 -7.90 -3.13 14.86
CA LEU A 179 -8.14 -4.40 14.19
C LEU A 179 -9.39 -5.08 14.72
N LEU A 180 -10.16 -5.67 13.81
CA LEU A 180 -11.29 -6.52 14.11
C LEU A 180 -10.91 -7.97 13.84
N LEU A 181 -10.89 -8.76 14.90
CA LEU A 181 -10.51 -10.17 14.88
C LEU A 181 -11.74 -11.04 15.22
N CYS A 182 -12.00 -12.06 14.43
CA CYS A 182 -13.05 -13.03 14.75
C CYS A 182 -12.52 -14.05 15.76
N PRO A 183 -13.17 -14.24 16.93
CA PRO A 183 -12.72 -15.24 17.89
C PRO A 183 -12.96 -16.69 17.43
N ASN A 184 -13.78 -16.89 16.41
CA ASN A 184 -14.20 -18.22 15.97
C ASN A 184 -13.57 -18.68 14.64
N CYS A 185 -12.90 -17.79 13.91
CA CYS A 185 -12.23 -18.12 12.66
C CYS A 185 -11.03 -17.19 12.39
N SER A 186 -10.33 -17.41 11.30
CA SER A 186 -9.15 -16.62 10.91
C SER A 186 -9.47 -15.24 10.30
N TYR A 187 -10.73 -14.79 10.33
CA TYR A 187 -11.07 -13.48 9.80
C TYR A 187 -10.45 -12.36 10.62
N ALA A 188 -9.69 -11.53 9.93
CA ALA A 188 -9.07 -10.32 10.47
C ALA A 188 -9.17 -9.19 9.43
N ALA A 189 -9.51 -8.00 9.87
CA ALA A 189 -9.57 -6.82 9.01
C ALA A 189 -9.31 -5.55 9.82
N ASN A 190 -8.80 -4.51 9.17
CA ASN A 190 -8.83 -3.19 9.76
C ASN A 190 -10.28 -2.63 9.75
N VAL A 191 -10.53 -1.63 10.56
CA VAL A 191 -11.87 -1.04 10.72
C VAL A 191 -12.47 -0.56 9.40
N GLU A 192 -11.64 -0.04 8.50
CA GLU A 192 -12.07 0.52 7.22
C GLU A 192 -12.56 -0.56 6.23
N LYS A 193 -12.02 -1.78 6.35
CA LYS A 193 -12.34 -2.90 5.45
C LYS A 193 -13.21 -3.97 6.08
N ALA A 194 -13.48 -3.87 7.36
CA ALA A 194 -14.26 -4.87 8.07
C ALA A 194 -15.70 -4.97 7.55
N ALA A 195 -16.08 -6.18 7.15
CA ALA A 195 -17.47 -6.45 6.78
C ALA A 195 -18.32 -6.66 8.04
N CYS A 196 -19.43 -5.95 8.13
CA CYS A 196 -20.45 -6.19 9.14
C CYS A 196 -21.72 -6.74 8.50
N LYS A 197 -22.54 -7.48 9.30
CA LYS A 197 -23.91 -7.77 8.88
C LYS A 197 -24.68 -6.46 8.93
N THR A 198 -25.11 -5.97 7.77
CA THR A 198 -26.07 -4.89 7.73
C THR A 198 -27.47 -5.48 7.95
N GLU A 199 -28.21 -5.01 8.94
CA GLU A 199 -29.63 -5.32 9.11
C GLU A 199 -30.52 -4.56 8.10
N VAL A 200 -29.90 -3.77 7.24
CA VAL A 200 -30.60 -3.02 6.19
C VAL A 200 -31.00 -4.00 5.10
N PRO A 201 -32.29 -4.18 4.83
CA PRO A 201 -32.76 -5.04 3.74
C PRO A 201 -32.15 -4.58 2.41
N LEU A 202 -31.63 -5.53 1.65
CA LEU A 202 -31.12 -5.25 0.30
C LEU A 202 -32.27 -5.30 -0.72
N ASN A 203 -32.23 -4.44 -1.71
CA ASN A 203 -33.12 -4.52 -2.87
C ASN A 203 -32.75 -5.69 -3.80
N SER A 204 -33.50 -5.92 -4.85
CA SER A 204 -33.25 -7.00 -5.85
C SER A 204 -31.90 -6.87 -6.56
N GLU A 205 -31.23 -5.73 -6.48
CA GLU A 205 -29.90 -5.46 -7.02
C GLU A 205 -28.78 -5.62 -5.98
N GLY A 206 -29.11 -6.06 -4.75
CA GLY A 206 -28.14 -6.21 -3.68
C GLY A 206 -27.68 -4.89 -3.04
N LYS A 207 -28.39 -3.78 -3.30
CA LYS A 207 -28.10 -2.48 -2.69
C LYS A 207 -28.93 -2.27 -1.42
N PRO A 208 -28.38 -1.60 -0.38
CA PRO A 208 -29.15 -1.29 0.82
C PRO A 208 -30.44 -0.54 0.49
N GLN A 209 -31.58 -1.05 0.98
CA GLN A 209 -32.83 -0.30 0.95
C GLN A 209 -32.80 0.77 2.03
N VAL A 210 -32.46 1.97 1.65
CA VAL A 210 -32.63 3.12 2.54
C VAL A 210 -34.10 3.54 2.45
N LYS A 211 -34.85 3.39 3.56
CA LYS A 211 -36.21 3.92 3.66
C LYS A 211 -36.18 5.45 3.77
N THR A 212 -35.89 6.11 2.69
CA THR A 212 -36.01 7.57 2.62
C THR A 212 -36.71 7.89 1.30
N ASP A 213 -37.81 8.60 1.40
CA ASP A 213 -38.56 9.14 0.25
C ASP A 213 -37.91 10.41 -0.30
N LYS A 214 -36.76 10.82 0.28
CA LYS A 214 -36.03 12.02 -0.15
C LYS A 214 -34.90 11.65 -1.10
N ALA A 215 -34.78 12.38 -2.19
CA ALA A 215 -33.62 12.33 -3.05
C ALA A 215 -32.36 12.76 -2.30
N ILE A 216 -31.20 12.19 -2.68
CA ILE A 216 -29.90 12.65 -2.16
C ILE A 216 -29.68 14.06 -2.71
N GLU A 217 -29.49 15.03 -1.83
CA GLU A 217 -29.18 16.41 -2.17
C GLU A 217 -27.71 16.69 -1.83
N GLU A 218 -27.02 17.35 -2.72
CA GLU A 218 -25.68 17.87 -2.46
C GLU A 218 -25.81 19.20 -1.72
N VAL A 219 -25.29 19.26 -0.49
CA VAL A 219 -25.38 20.45 0.37
C VAL A 219 -24.00 21.02 0.58
N ALA A 220 -23.81 22.29 0.20
CA ALA A 220 -22.58 23.01 0.50
C ALA A 220 -22.47 23.27 2.00
N THR A 221 -21.34 22.90 2.60
CA THR A 221 -21.06 23.04 4.04
C THR A 221 -19.93 24.03 4.28
N PRO A 222 -20.10 25.33 4.01
CA PRO A 222 -19.05 26.33 4.17
C PRO A 222 -18.63 26.47 5.64
N ASN A 223 -17.32 26.45 5.91
CA ASN A 223 -16.72 26.57 7.25
C ASN A 223 -17.09 25.44 8.22
N VAL A 224 -17.48 24.26 7.73
CA VAL A 224 -17.75 23.07 8.53
C VAL A 224 -16.56 22.12 8.41
N PHE A 225 -15.77 21.97 9.47
CA PHE A 225 -14.50 21.21 9.43
C PHE A 225 -14.43 20.07 10.45
N SER A 226 -15.44 19.98 11.35
CA SER A 226 -15.51 18.95 12.37
C SER A 226 -16.89 18.29 12.40
N ILE A 227 -16.99 17.12 13.07
CA ILE A 227 -18.26 16.44 13.29
C ILE A 227 -19.19 17.33 14.13
N GLU A 228 -18.65 18.03 15.11
CA GLU A 228 -19.44 18.96 15.94
C GLU A 228 -20.01 20.14 15.13
N ASP A 229 -19.24 20.64 14.15
CA ASP A 229 -19.74 21.68 13.25
C ASP A 229 -20.83 21.13 12.32
N MET A 230 -20.68 19.87 11.86
CA MET A 230 -21.70 19.17 11.07
C MET A 230 -22.99 18.97 11.86
N GLU A 231 -22.90 18.55 13.12
CA GLU A 231 -24.06 18.39 14.02
C GLU A 231 -24.83 19.71 14.20
N LYS A 232 -24.11 20.80 14.40
CA LYS A 232 -24.70 22.14 14.49
C LYS A 232 -25.32 22.60 13.19
N PHE A 233 -24.65 22.37 12.09
CA PHE A 233 -25.09 22.78 10.75
C PHE A 233 -26.36 22.06 10.31
N PHE A 234 -26.45 20.76 10.55
CA PHE A 234 -27.63 19.95 10.18
C PHE A 234 -28.66 19.82 11.31
N GLY A 235 -28.36 20.28 12.51
CA GLY A 235 -29.23 20.12 13.68
C GLY A 235 -29.49 18.66 14.08
N THR A 236 -28.53 17.78 13.79
CA THR A 236 -28.61 16.33 14.01
C THR A 236 -27.45 15.87 14.86
N SER A 237 -27.63 14.82 15.66
CA SER A 237 -26.55 14.19 16.41
C SER A 237 -25.86 13.13 15.52
N SER A 238 -24.55 12.98 15.68
CA SER A 238 -23.72 11.95 15.02
C SER A 238 -23.93 10.53 15.57
N LYS A 239 -24.85 10.34 16.50
CA LYS A 239 -25.18 9.05 17.13
C LYS A 239 -26.34 8.37 16.43
#